data_f887cb0cc4e1854116ef447ce0703271
#
_entry.id   f887cb0cc4e1854116ef447ce0703271
#
_cell.length_a   1.000
_cell.length_b   1.000
_cell.length_c   1.000
_cell.angle_alpha   90.00
_cell.angle_beta   90.00
_cell.angle_gamma   90.00
#
_symmetry.space_group_name_H-M   'P 1'
#
loop_
_entity.id
_entity.type
_entity.pdbx_description
1 polymer ?
#
loop_
_entity_poly.entity_id
_entity_poly.type
_entity_poly.pdbx_seq_one_letter_code
_entity_poly.pdbx_strand_id
1 'polypeptide(L)'
;MKEFKVLISALFVLILMACGDKRADERIVSVTIEPQRYFAEKIAGDKFKINCVVPAGQSPETYDPTPQQMVQVGKSQGYLRIGSIGFEQAWMDNIRNNNPGLKVFDLSEGIDLLKSPEEEEEHDHHHHHHPGGVDPHTWSSISGAKVIAKNTLDAFVSLDPENKEYYQANYEQLTKEIGETEKTVSGLLHSLDNKTFIIYHPALTYLANEYGLTQLCIEMDGKEPSPAQLKELVETAREHNAKVVFIQREFDQKNAELIAKETGCRLIPINPLDYDWSCLLYTSPSPRD
;
A
#
# COMPACT_ATOMS: atom_id res chain seq x y z
N MET A 1 2.75 -39.75 -57.28
CA MET A 1 3.84 -38.98 -56.59
C MET A 1 3.63 -37.47 -56.62
N LYS A 2 3.10 -36.85 -57.66
CA LYS A 2 2.83 -35.38 -57.67
C LYS A 2 1.69 -34.98 -56.73
N GLU A 3 0.60 -35.75 -56.71
CA GLU A 3 -0.55 -35.47 -55.83
C GLU A 3 -0.25 -35.61 -54.36
N PHE A 4 0.60 -36.56 -53.97
CA PHE A 4 1.02 -36.74 -52.58
C PHE A 4 1.91 -35.60 -52.05
N LYS A 5 2.75 -34.99 -52.90
CA LYS A 5 3.55 -33.83 -52.58
C LYS A 5 2.70 -32.56 -52.38
N VAL A 6 1.62 -32.41 -53.13
CA VAL A 6 0.70 -31.28 -53.02
C VAL A 6 -0.10 -31.39 -51.68
N LEU A 7 -0.50 -32.59 -51.28
CA LEU A 7 -1.23 -32.81 -50.00
C LEU A 7 -0.34 -32.52 -48.80
N ILE A 8 0.94 -32.92 -48.79
CA ILE A 8 1.90 -32.65 -47.74
C ILE A 8 2.22 -31.14 -47.68
N SER A 9 2.33 -30.45 -48.83
CA SER A 9 2.57 -29.01 -48.87
C SER A 9 1.38 -28.21 -48.33
N ALA A 10 0.14 -28.64 -48.64
CA ALA A 10 -1.08 -28.01 -48.13
C ALA A 10 -1.26 -28.24 -46.61
N LEU A 11 -0.88 -29.40 -46.10
CA LEU A 11 -0.93 -29.71 -44.66
C LEU A 11 0.13 -28.89 -43.88
N PHE A 12 1.31 -28.64 -44.47
CA PHE A 12 2.36 -27.83 -43.86
C PHE A 12 1.99 -26.33 -43.78
N VAL A 13 1.26 -25.82 -44.80
CA VAL A 13 0.74 -24.44 -44.80
C VAL A 13 -0.37 -24.25 -43.80
N LEU A 14 -1.25 -25.26 -43.56
CA LEU A 14 -2.29 -25.21 -42.51
C LEU A 14 -1.70 -25.21 -41.10
N ILE A 15 -0.58 -25.89 -40.86
CA ILE A 15 0.10 -25.93 -39.55
C ILE A 15 0.78 -24.58 -39.25
N LEU A 16 1.26 -23.86 -40.28
CA LEU A 16 1.86 -22.53 -40.09
C LEU A 16 0.85 -21.41 -39.84
N MET A 17 -0.44 -21.59 -40.16
CA MET A 17 -1.48 -20.63 -39.85
C MET A 17 -2.08 -20.81 -38.42
N ALA A 18 -1.77 -21.90 -37.74
CA ALA A 18 -2.27 -22.17 -36.39
C ALA A 18 -1.36 -21.57 -35.28
N CYS A 19 -0.19 -21.06 -35.58
CA CYS A 19 0.72 -20.38 -34.65
C CYS A 19 0.72 -18.85 -34.84
N GLY A 20 -0.41 -18.26 -35.07
CA GLY A 20 -0.64 -16.87 -34.79
C GLY A 20 -0.97 -16.74 -33.29
N ASP A 21 0.01 -16.78 -32.41
CA ASP A 21 -0.12 -16.22 -31.09
C ASP A 21 -0.59 -14.77 -31.28
N LYS A 22 -1.89 -14.54 -31.22
CA LYS A 22 -2.39 -13.26 -30.79
C LYS A 22 -1.80 -13.09 -29.38
N ARG A 23 -0.69 -12.37 -29.26
CA ARG A 23 -0.37 -11.74 -27.98
C ARG A 23 -1.65 -10.98 -27.63
N ALA A 24 -2.44 -11.58 -26.75
CA ALA A 24 -3.54 -10.85 -26.13
C ALA A 24 -2.90 -9.57 -25.60
N ASP A 25 -3.39 -8.41 -26.04
CA ASP A 25 -2.89 -7.14 -25.52
C ASP A 25 -2.89 -7.26 -24.01
N GLU A 26 -1.70 -7.17 -23.41
CA GLU A 26 -1.50 -7.38 -22.00
C GLU A 26 -2.36 -6.34 -21.25
N ARG A 27 -3.41 -6.81 -20.56
CA ARG A 27 -4.32 -5.93 -19.82
C ARG A 27 -3.61 -5.47 -18.55
N ILE A 28 -3.37 -4.17 -18.43
CA ILE A 28 -2.59 -3.60 -17.34
C ILE A 28 -3.47 -2.72 -16.47
N VAL A 29 -3.33 -2.86 -15.15
CA VAL A 29 -3.85 -1.94 -14.15
C VAL A 29 -2.67 -1.43 -13.31
N SER A 30 -2.59 -0.11 -13.09
CA SER A 30 -1.57 0.49 -12.24
C SER A 30 -2.10 0.73 -10.82
N VAL A 31 -1.19 0.62 -9.86
CA VAL A 31 -1.38 0.94 -8.45
C VAL A 31 -0.21 1.80 -7.98
N THR A 32 -0.37 2.53 -6.90
CA THR A 32 0.69 3.39 -6.37
C THR A 32 1.72 2.61 -5.57
N ILE A 33 1.29 1.77 -4.63
CA ILE A 33 2.13 1.10 -3.62
C ILE A 33 1.94 -0.42 -3.58
N GLU A 34 2.90 -1.11 -2.99
CA GLU A 34 2.93 -2.58 -2.89
C GLU A 34 1.72 -3.18 -2.15
N PRO A 35 1.21 -2.63 -1.03
CA PRO A 35 -0.02 -3.14 -0.42
C PRO A 35 -1.22 -3.14 -1.38
N GLN A 36 -1.39 -2.10 -2.21
CA GLN A 36 -2.44 -2.09 -3.23
C GLN A 36 -2.23 -3.18 -4.28
N ARG A 37 -0.96 -3.45 -4.67
CA ARG A 37 -0.63 -4.53 -5.59
C ARG A 37 -1.08 -5.88 -5.04
N TYR A 38 -0.88 -6.14 -3.76
CA TYR A 38 -1.35 -7.36 -3.10
C TYR A 38 -2.85 -7.56 -3.29
N PHE A 39 -3.68 -6.57 -2.93
CA PHE A 39 -5.14 -6.65 -3.09
C PHE A 39 -5.53 -6.82 -4.56
N ALA A 40 -4.89 -6.07 -5.45
CA ALA A 40 -5.17 -6.12 -6.89
C ALA A 40 -4.83 -7.48 -7.49
N GLU A 41 -3.65 -8.04 -7.22
CA GLU A 41 -3.24 -9.36 -7.72
C GLU A 41 -4.10 -10.49 -7.15
N LYS A 42 -4.45 -10.43 -5.86
CA LYS A 42 -5.34 -11.41 -5.23
C LYS A 42 -6.72 -11.46 -5.89
N ILE A 43 -7.27 -10.34 -6.31
CA ILE A 43 -8.60 -10.28 -6.94
C ILE A 43 -8.50 -10.49 -8.45
N ALA A 44 -7.57 -9.83 -9.14
CA ALA A 44 -7.42 -9.93 -10.59
C ALA A 44 -6.96 -11.32 -11.06
N GLY A 45 -6.14 -12.01 -10.26
CA GLY A 45 -5.51 -13.26 -10.66
C GLY A 45 -4.67 -13.09 -11.94
N ASP A 46 -4.94 -13.92 -12.94
CA ASP A 46 -4.27 -13.92 -14.24
C ASP A 46 -4.92 -13.00 -15.29
N LYS A 47 -6.01 -12.31 -14.96
CA LYS A 47 -6.77 -11.49 -15.92
C LYS A 47 -6.14 -10.14 -16.21
N PHE A 48 -5.36 -9.62 -15.28
CA PHE A 48 -4.64 -8.35 -15.41
C PHE A 48 -3.23 -8.50 -14.87
N LYS A 49 -2.30 -7.79 -15.52
CA LYS A 49 -0.97 -7.51 -14.96
C LYS A 49 -1.05 -6.25 -14.10
N ILE A 50 -0.54 -6.33 -12.90
CA ILE A 50 -0.53 -5.20 -11.98
C ILE A 50 0.83 -4.51 -12.05
N ASN A 51 0.81 -3.22 -12.36
CA ASN A 51 1.99 -2.35 -12.42
C ASN A 51 2.03 -1.47 -11.17
N CYS A 52 2.95 -1.74 -10.24
CA CYS A 52 3.19 -0.89 -9.09
C CYS A 52 4.15 0.25 -9.48
N VAL A 53 3.75 1.51 -9.23
CA VAL A 53 4.50 2.68 -9.70
C VAL A 53 5.64 3.02 -8.76
N VAL A 54 5.40 3.06 -7.46
CA VAL A 54 6.42 3.33 -6.44
C VAL A 54 7.13 2.01 -6.10
N PRO A 55 8.44 1.90 -6.37
CA PRO A 55 9.18 0.67 -6.08
C PRO A 55 9.29 0.42 -4.57
N ALA A 56 9.39 -0.86 -4.20
CA ALA A 56 9.65 -1.25 -2.82
C ALA A 56 10.89 -0.54 -2.26
N GLY A 57 10.78 -0.02 -1.03
CA GLY A 57 11.85 0.70 -0.34
C GLY A 57 11.98 2.19 -0.73
N GLN A 58 11.03 2.72 -1.51
CA GLN A 58 10.93 4.15 -1.78
C GLN A 58 9.73 4.73 -1.03
N SER A 59 9.87 5.97 -0.53
CA SER A 59 8.76 6.67 0.12
C SER A 59 7.76 7.16 -0.93
N PRO A 60 6.49 6.78 -0.86
CA PRO A 60 5.47 7.26 -1.78
C PRO A 60 5.10 8.73 -1.57
N GLU A 61 5.54 9.33 -0.47
CA GLU A 61 5.26 10.75 -0.19
C GLU A 61 6.12 11.69 -1.04
N THR A 62 7.33 11.25 -1.40
CA THR A 62 8.32 12.10 -2.10
C THR A 62 8.82 11.49 -3.41
N TYR A 63 8.21 10.40 -3.88
CA TYR A 63 8.67 9.68 -5.06
C TYR A 63 8.38 10.43 -6.36
N ASP A 64 9.41 10.59 -7.18
CA ASP A 64 9.29 11.10 -8.55
C ASP A 64 9.45 9.94 -9.57
N PRO A 65 8.44 9.69 -10.42
CA PRO A 65 8.50 8.58 -11.36
C PRO A 65 9.44 8.89 -12.53
N THR A 66 10.14 7.86 -13.01
CA THR A 66 10.91 7.96 -14.24
C THR A 66 10.00 8.08 -15.48
N PRO A 67 10.49 8.66 -16.60
CA PRO A 67 9.72 8.70 -17.85
C PRO A 67 9.26 7.31 -18.32
N GLN A 68 10.06 6.27 -18.08
CA GLN A 68 9.71 4.90 -18.45
C GLN A 68 8.53 4.37 -17.63
N GLN A 69 8.46 4.68 -16.34
CA GLN A 69 7.33 4.31 -15.49
C GLN A 69 6.05 5.03 -15.93
N MET A 70 6.14 6.31 -16.29
CA MET A 70 5.01 7.05 -16.83
C MET A 70 4.49 6.46 -18.15
N VAL A 71 5.38 5.96 -19.02
CA VAL A 71 5.00 5.22 -20.23
C VAL A 71 4.27 3.91 -19.87
N GLN A 72 4.66 3.20 -18.82
CA GLN A 72 3.96 1.98 -18.37
C GLN A 72 2.56 2.31 -17.81
N VAL A 73 2.46 3.36 -16.98
CA VAL A 73 1.16 3.85 -16.50
C VAL A 73 0.26 4.24 -17.67
N GLY A 74 0.80 4.87 -18.72
CA GLY A 74 0.08 5.23 -19.94
C GLY A 74 -0.53 4.05 -20.71
N LYS A 75 -0.06 2.82 -20.48
CA LYS A 75 -0.63 1.59 -21.07
C LYS A 75 -1.76 0.98 -20.23
N SER A 76 -1.99 1.50 -19.03
CA SER A 76 -2.99 0.94 -18.11
C SER A 76 -4.41 1.28 -18.54
N GLN A 77 -5.31 0.34 -18.35
CA GLN A 77 -6.75 0.51 -18.54
C GLN A 77 -7.41 1.12 -17.30
N GLY A 78 -6.80 0.92 -16.13
CA GLY A 78 -7.25 1.44 -14.85
C GLY A 78 -6.09 1.83 -13.94
N TYR A 79 -6.36 2.76 -13.05
CA TYR A 79 -5.47 3.16 -11.96
C TYR A 79 -6.24 3.05 -10.64
N LEU A 80 -5.73 2.26 -9.71
CA LEU A 80 -6.30 2.13 -8.37
C LEU A 80 -5.47 3.02 -7.43
N ARG A 81 -6.05 4.07 -6.89
CA ARG A 81 -5.39 5.02 -5.99
C ARG A 81 -5.87 4.87 -4.55
N ILE A 82 -5.09 5.33 -3.60
CA ILE A 82 -5.52 5.52 -2.19
C ILE A 82 -6.19 6.89 -2.00
N GLY A 83 -5.72 7.92 -2.72
CA GLY A 83 -6.34 9.25 -2.75
C GLY A 83 -5.51 10.36 -2.11
N SER A 84 -4.86 10.09 -0.98
CA SER A 84 -4.16 11.12 -0.18
C SER A 84 -2.64 10.95 -0.10
N ILE A 85 -2.06 9.99 -0.82
CA ILE A 85 -0.61 9.78 -0.90
C ILE A 85 0.04 10.92 -1.68
N GLY A 86 1.19 11.45 -1.22
CA GLY A 86 1.90 12.56 -1.85
C GLY A 86 2.19 12.36 -3.33
N PHE A 87 2.65 11.16 -3.73
CA PHE A 87 2.80 10.80 -5.14
C PHE A 87 1.52 11.02 -5.96
N GLU A 88 0.37 10.55 -5.47
CA GLU A 88 -0.90 10.65 -6.19
C GLU A 88 -1.36 12.10 -6.32
N GLN A 89 -1.14 12.90 -5.29
CA GLN A 89 -1.46 14.32 -5.32
C GLN A 89 -0.60 15.09 -6.31
N ALA A 90 0.69 14.76 -6.39
CA ALA A 90 1.62 15.41 -7.30
C ALA A 90 1.43 15.01 -8.77
N TRP A 91 1.08 13.75 -9.03
CA TRP A 91 1.19 13.17 -10.37
C TRP A 91 -0.14 12.77 -11.02
N MET A 92 -1.25 12.64 -10.28
CA MET A 92 -2.51 12.10 -10.81
C MET A 92 -3.09 12.94 -11.96
N ASP A 93 -2.98 14.26 -11.89
CA ASP A 93 -3.45 15.12 -12.98
C ASP A 93 -2.62 14.93 -14.26
N ASN A 94 -1.30 14.81 -14.15
CA ASN A 94 -0.42 14.49 -15.27
C ASN A 94 -0.74 13.11 -15.86
N ILE A 95 -0.98 12.13 -15.01
CA ILE A 95 -1.34 10.76 -15.42
C ILE A 95 -2.65 10.77 -16.21
N ARG A 96 -3.68 11.46 -15.73
CA ARG A 96 -4.98 11.59 -16.40
C ARG A 96 -4.88 12.35 -17.73
N ASN A 97 -4.17 13.46 -17.74
CA ASN A 97 -4.00 14.28 -18.93
C ASN A 97 -3.27 13.55 -20.05
N ASN A 98 -2.29 12.73 -19.71
CA ASN A 98 -1.53 11.93 -20.67
C ASN A 98 -2.25 10.63 -21.10
N ASN A 99 -3.28 10.21 -20.39
CA ASN A 99 -4.09 9.05 -20.72
C ASN A 99 -5.60 9.31 -20.49
N PRO A 100 -6.29 10.01 -21.41
CA PRO A 100 -7.71 10.36 -21.26
C PRO A 100 -8.66 9.16 -21.16
N GLY A 101 -8.23 7.98 -21.60
CA GLY A 101 -8.99 6.72 -21.49
C GLY A 101 -8.83 5.98 -20.16
N LEU A 102 -7.92 6.44 -19.30
CA LEU A 102 -7.64 5.79 -18.02
C LEU A 102 -8.82 5.93 -17.04
N LYS A 103 -9.34 4.80 -16.58
CA LYS A 103 -10.31 4.80 -15.48
C LYS A 103 -9.56 4.86 -14.14
N VAL A 104 -9.91 5.82 -13.31
CA VAL A 104 -9.30 5.98 -11.97
C VAL A 104 -10.32 5.61 -10.92
N PHE A 105 -9.93 4.73 -9.99
CA PHE A 105 -10.75 4.24 -8.89
C PHE A 105 -10.08 4.61 -7.57
N ASP A 106 -10.86 5.16 -6.64
CA ASP A 106 -10.40 5.46 -5.30
C ASP A 106 -10.69 4.28 -4.38
N LEU A 107 -9.63 3.63 -3.90
CA LEU A 107 -9.77 2.46 -3.03
C LEU A 107 -10.15 2.82 -1.59
N SER A 108 -9.99 4.09 -1.20
CA SER A 108 -10.36 4.58 0.13
C SER A 108 -11.80 5.13 0.19
N GLU A 109 -12.53 5.10 -0.92
CA GLU A 109 -13.94 5.54 -0.92
C GLU A 109 -14.76 4.74 0.11
N GLY A 110 -15.42 5.46 1.02
CA GLY A 110 -16.22 4.87 2.11
C GLY A 110 -15.43 4.55 3.39
N ILE A 111 -14.13 4.86 3.45
CA ILE A 111 -13.37 4.83 4.71
C ILE A 111 -13.57 6.15 5.45
N ASP A 112 -13.82 6.08 6.77
CA ASP A 112 -13.79 7.25 7.65
C ASP A 112 -12.35 7.75 7.76
N LEU A 113 -12.03 8.82 7.01
CA LEU A 113 -10.69 9.34 6.90
C LEU A 113 -10.28 10.06 8.18
N LEU A 114 -9.13 9.66 8.74
CA LEU A 114 -8.54 10.30 9.90
C LEU A 114 -7.75 11.54 9.49
N LYS A 115 -7.73 12.53 10.37
CA LYS A 115 -6.85 13.69 10.21
C LYS A 115 -5.40 13.27 10.42
N SER A 116 -4.50 13.92 9.68
CA SER A 116 -3.07 13.81 9.98
C SER A 116 -2.81 14.36 11.39
N PRO A 117 -1.97 13.70 12.22
CA PRO A 117 -1.61 14.20 13.55
C PRO A 117 -1.06 15.63 13.55
N GLU A 118 -0.61 16.10 12.41
CA GLU A 118 0.02 17.42 12.20
C GLU A 118 -0.94 18.61 12.24
N GLU A 119 -2.26 18.40 12.22
CA GLU A 119 -3.26 19.49 12.19
C GLU A 119 -3.86 19.86 13.57
N GLU A 120 -3.50 19.19 14.63
CA GLU A 120 -4.06 19.50 15.97
C GLU A 120 -3.37 20.67 16.68
N GLU A 121 -2.22 21.16 16.16
CA GLU A 121 -1.52 22.33 16.70
C GLU A 121 -1.63 23.53 15.74
N GLU A 122 -2.68 24.36 15.89
CA GLU A 122 -2.79 25.68 15.28
C GLU A 122 -1.69 26.62 15.81
N HIS A 123 -0.53 26.66 15.13
CA HIS A 123 0.38 27.80 15.20
C HIS A 123 0.88 28.18 13.80
N ASP A 124 0.63 29.46 13.47
CA ASP A 124 1.00 30.22 12.27
C ASP A 124 2.43 29.99 11.77
N HIS A 125 2.64 29.02 10.87
CA HIS A 125 3.80 29.02 9.98
C HIS A 125 3.49 28.26 8.69
N HIS A 126 3.79 28.87 7.55
CA HIS A 126 3.66 28.31 6.21
C HIS A 126 4.49 27.03 6.04
N HIS A 127 3.87 25.87 6.09
CA HIS A 127 4.51 24.58 5.90
C HIS A 127 3.83 23.78 4.79
N HIS A 128 4.58 22.93 4.12
CA HIS A 128 4.11 22.03 3.09
C HIS A 128 3.20 20.97 3.72
N HIS A 129 1.91 21.30 3.84
CA HIS A 129 0.87 20.38 4.31
C HIS A 129 0.67 19.27 3.29
N HIS A 130 0.35 18.07 3.77
CA HIS A 130 -0.40 17.14 2.94
C HIS A 130 -1.65 17.89 2.48
N PRO A 131 -1.86 18.13 1.16
CA PRO A 131 -3.01 18.88 0.71
C PRO A 131 -4.29 18.14 1.10
N GLY A 132 -4.95 18.60 2.16
CA GLY A 132 -6.18 18.02 2.67
C GLY A 132 -6.18 17.57 4.12
N GLY A 133 -5.05 17.57 4.83
CA GLY A 133 -5.00 17.24 6.27
C GLY A 133 -5.47 15.83 6.61
N VAL A 134 -5.41 14.90 5.67
CA VAL A 134 -5.87 13.51 5.83
C VAL A 134 -4.68 12.57 5.86
N ASP A 135 -4.66 11.68 6.85
CA ASP A 135 -3.70 10.58 6.92
C ASP A 135 -3.96 9.58 5.77
N PRO A 136 -2.98 9.32 4.90
CA PRO A 136 -3.18 8.45 3.74
C PRO A 136 -3.15 6.95 4.06
N HIS A 137 -2.71 6.52 5.25
CA HIS A 137 -2.35 5.14 5.55
C HIS A 137 -3.56 4.22 5.82
N THR A 138 -4.62 4.35 5.01
CA THR A 138 -5.89 3.62 5.16
C THR A 138 -5.72 2.10 5.12
N TRP A 139 -4.71 1.60 4.41
CA TRP A 139 -4.41 0.17 4.31
C TRP A 139 -3.82 -0.44 5.58
N SER A 140 -3.41 0.39 6.54
CA SER A 140 -2.75 -0.07 7.77
C SER A 140 -3.73 -0.63 8.82
N SER A 141 -5.02 -0.69 8.55
CA SER A 141 -6.03 -1.25 9.46
C SER A 141 -6.83 -2.39 8.83
N ILE A 142 -7.50 -3.19 9.65
CA ILE A 142 -8.37 -4.27 9.19
C ILE A 142 -9.62 -3.72 8.50
N SER A 143 -10.25 -2.72 9.09
CA SER A 143 -11.44 -2.06 8.52
C SER A 143 -11.12 -1.42 7.17
N GLY A 144 -10.00 -0.71 7.08
CA GLY A 144 -9.52 -0.13 5.83
C GLY A 144 -9.25 -1.18 4.75
N ALA A 145 -8.58 -2.28 5.11
CA ALA A 145 -8.31 -3.38 4.17
C ALA A 145 -9.58 -4.02 3.61
N LYS A 146 -10.63 -4.19 4.44
CA LYS A 146 -11.93 -4.72 3.98
C LYS A 146 -12.57 -3.81 2.92
N VAL A 147 -12.51 -2.48 3.12
CA VAL A 147 -13.03 -1.50 2.16
C VAL A 147 -12.18 -1.49 0.88
N ILE A 148 -10.86 -1.44 1.01
CA ILE A 148 -9.91 -1.48 -0.12
C ILE A 148 -10.13 -2.74 -0.96
N ALA A 149 -10.28 -3.92 -0.34
CA ALA A 149 -10.56 -5.16 -1.06
C ALA A 149 -11.89 -5.08 -1.81
N LYS A 150 -12.94 -4.52 -1.20
CA LYS A 150 -14.25 -4.35 -1.85
C LYS A 150 -14.17 -3.39 -3.04
N ASN A 151 -13.53 -2.24 -2.88
CA ASN A 151 -13.38 -1.26 -3.94
C ASN A 151 -12.50 -1.79 -5.08
N THR A 152 -11.49 -2.61 -4.76
CA THR A 152 -10.68 -3.32 -5.75
C THR A 152 -11.52 -4.31 -6.58
N LEU A 153 -12.41 -5.08 -5.94
CA LEU A 153 -13.37 -5.94 -6.66
C LEU A 153 -14.23 -5.12 -7.62
N ASP A 154 -14.82 -4.03 -7.14
CA ASP A 154 -15.73 -3.20 -7.93
C ASP A 154 -15.00 -2.57 -9.13
N ALA A 155 -13.73 -2.17 -8.95
CA ALA A 155 -12.90 -1.67 -10.03
C ALA A 155 -12.67 -2.74 -11.12
N PHE A 156 -12.31 -3.98 -10.76
CA PHE A 156 -12.10 -5.05 -11.75
C PHE A 156 -13.40 -5.46 -12.43
N VAL A 157 -14.51 -5.52 -11.71
CA VAL A 157 -15.84 -5.78 -12.31
C VAL A 157 -16.23 -4.66 -13.28
N SER A 158 -15.90 -3.40 -12.98
CA SER A 158 -16.14 -2.27 -13.89
C SER A 158 -15.25 -2.30 -15.14
N LEU A 159 -14.00 -2.78 -15.01
CA LEU A 159 -13.05 -2.90 -16.12
C LEU A 159 -13.35 -4.12 -17.01
N ASP A 160 -13.87 -5.18 -16.42
CA ASP A 160 -14.05 -6.49 -17.06
C ASP A 160 -15.28 -7.23 -16.52
N PRO A 161 -16.49 -6.78 -16.89
CA PRO A 161 -17.75 -7.35 -16.39
C PRO A 161 -17.95 -8.83 -16.70
N GLU A 162 -17.34 -9.32 -17.78
CA GLU A 162 -17.48 -10.72 -18.23
C GLU A 162 -16.85 -11.71 -17.25
N ASN A 163 -15.84 -11.29 -16.49
CA ASN A 163 -15.14 -12.10 -15.48
C ASN A 163 -15.61 -11.81 -14.04
N LYS A 164 -16.77 -11.19 -13.85
CA LYS A 164 -17.31 -10.82 -12.52
C LYS A 164 -17.29 -11.96 -11.52
N GLU A 165 -17.77 -13.15 -11.91
CA GLU A 165 -17.84 -14.32 -11.00
C GLU A 165 -16.44 -14.78 -10.56
N TYR A 166 -15.45 -14.70 -11.45
CA TYR A 166 -14.06 -15.01 -11.13
C TYR A 166 -13.49 -14.05 -10.07
N TYR A 167 -13.69 -12.76 -10.26
CA TYR A 167 -13.24 -11.74 -9.29
C TYR A 167 -13.97 -11.87 -7.95
N GLN A 168 -15.26 -12.20 -7.98
CA GLN A 168 -16.05 -12.41 -6.77
C GLN A 168 -15.51 -13.59 -5.95
N ALA A 169 -15.21 -14.73 -6.60
CA ALA A 169 -14.64 -15.90 -5.92
C ALA A 169 -13.27 -15.58 -5.28
N ASN A 170 -12.42 -14.85 -6.00
CA ASN A 170 -11.12 -14.41 -5.49
C ASN A 170 -11.25 -13.44 -4.30
N TYR A 171 -12.19 -12.50 -4.39
CA TYR A 171 -12.51 -11.58 -3.28
C TYR A 171 -13.01 -12.32 -2.04
N GLU A 172 -13.84 -13.33 -2.18
CA GLU A 172 -14.30 -14.16 -1.06
C GLU A 172 -13.14 -14.89 -0.38
N GLN A 173 -12.17 -15.38 -1.15
CA GLN A 173 -10.96 -15.97 -0.60
C GLN A 173 -10.10 -14.92 0.15
N LEU A 174 -9.89 -13.77 -0.44
CA LEU A 174 -9.16 -12.66 0.20
C LEU A 174 -9.85 -12.18 1.50
N THR A 175 -11.18 -12.11 1.50
CA THR A 175 -11.95 -11.74 2.70
C THR A 175 -11.73 -12.73 3.86
N LYS A 176 -11.58 -14.03 3.56
CA LYS A 176 -11.22 -15.03 4.60
C LYS A 176 -9.82 -14.78 5.15
N GLU A 177 -8.83 -14.51 4.29
CA GLU A 177 -7.46 -14.19 4.68
C GLU A 177 -7.42 -12.93 5.58
N ILE A 178 -8.17 -11.89 5.21
CA ILE A 178 -8.31 -10.66 6.05
C ILE A 178 -8.95 -11.02 7.41
N GLY A 179 -9.98 -11.86 7.43
CA GLY A 179 -10.62 -12.29 8.67
C GLY A 179 -9.73 -13.15 9.59
N GLU A 180 -8.82 -13.94 9.02
CA GLU A 180 -7.81 -14.68 9.79
C GLU A 180 -6.76 -13.74 10.38
N THR A 181 -6.32 -12.76 9.60
CA THR A 181 -5.43 -11.68 10.06
C THR A 181 -6.08 -10.90 11.20
N GLU A 182 -7.35 -10.50 11.06
CA GLU A 182 -8.12 -9.81 12.10
C GLU A 182 -8.12 -10.59 13.42
N LYS A 183 -8.39 -11.88 13.40
CA LYS A 183 -8.39 -12.73 14.60
C LYS A 183 -7.01 -12.75 15.26
N THR A 184 -5.96 -12.85 14.45
CA THR A 184 -4.58 -12.89 14.95
C THR A 184 -4.20 -11.56 15.59
N VAL A 185 -4.43 -10.44 14.90
CA VAL A 185 -4.12 -9.09 15.37
C VAL A 185 -4.92 -8.76 16.63
N SER A 186 -6.23 -9.01 16.61
CA SER A 186 -7.11 -8.77 17.78
C SER A 186 -6.65 -9.59 19.00
N GLY A 187 -6.27 -10.86 18.79
CA GLY A 187 -5.77 -11.71 19.87
C GLY A 187 -4.46 -11.18 20.49
N LEU A 188 -3.55 -10.69 19.66
CA LEU A 188 -2.27 -10.13 20.09
C LEU A 188 -2.47 -8.79 20.83
N LEU A 189 -3.24 -7.87 20.24
CA LEU A 189 -3.41 -6.51 20.75
C LEU A 189 -4.32 -6.45 21.99
N HIS A 190 -5.28 -7.37 22.12
CA HIS A 190 -6.18 -7.41 23.28
C HIS A 190 -5.45 -7.80 24.58
N SER A 191 -4.35 -8.54 24.45
CA SER A 191 -3.53 -9.00 25.60
C SER A 191 -2.45 -8.00 26.02
N LEU A 192 -2.34 -6.84 25.37
CA LEU A 192 -1.32 -5.85 25.68
C LEU A 192 -1.68 -5.06 26.96
N ASP A 193 -0.80 -5.12 27.96
CA ASP A 193 -0.88 -4.27 29.16
C ASP A 193 -0.56 -2.81 28.86
N ASN A 194 0.28 -2.55 27.85
CA ASN A 194 0.67 -1.24 27.38
C ASN A 194 0.26 -1.03 25.93
N LYS A 195 -0.45 0.05 25.68
CA LYS A 195 -1.01 0.39 24.38
C LYS A 195 -0.24 1.50 23.65
N THR A 196 0.91 1.94 24.17
CA THR A 196 1.70 3.01 23.57
C THR A 196 2.92 2.44 22.87
N PHE A 197 3.12 2.87 21.63
CA PHE A 197 4.30 2.58 20.85
C PHE A 197 4.85 3.84 20.19
N ILE A 198 6.12 3.81 19.83
CA ILE A 198 6.79 4.86 19.09
C ILE A 198 7.02 4.34 17.66
N ILE A 199 6.87 5.20 16.67
CA ILE A 199 7.16 4.91 15.27
C ILE A 199 7.89 6.09 14.65
N TYR A 200 8.72 5.85 13.63
CA TYR A 200 9.41 6.97 12.98
C TYR A 200 8.41 7.84 12.21
N HIS A 201 7.81 7.33 11.14
CA HIS A 201 6.77 7.97 10.35
C HIS A 201 5.39 7.40 10.71
N PRO A 202 4.33 8.22 10.86
CA PRO A 202 3.01 7.83 11.42
C PRO A 202 2.19 6.90 10.51
N ALA A 203 2.74 5.77 10.09
CA ALA A 203 2.11 4.86 9.13
C ALA A 203 1.06 3.90 9.74
N LEU A 204 0.83 3.90 11.05
CA LEU A 204 -0.07 2.98 11.73
C LEU A 204 -1.25 3.67 12.43
N THR A 205 -1.59 4.90 12.02
CA THR A 205 -2.65 5.70 12.63
C THR A 205 -4.01 5.00 12.62
N TYR A 206 -4.39 4.39 11.49
CA TYR A 206 -5.67 3.67 11.39
C TYR A 206 -5.69 2.40 12.25
N LEU A 207 -4.59 1.66 12.34
CA LEU A 207 -4.47 0.52 13.25
C LEU A 207 -4.58 0.99 14.71
N ALA A 208 -3.87 2.05 15.05
CA ALA A 208 -3.88 2.61 16.40
C ALA A 208 -5.28 3.05 16.79
N ASN A 209 -5.99 3.76 15.91
CA ASN A 209 -7.36 4.18 16.13
C ASN A 209 -8.32 2.98 16.30
N GLU A 210 -8.22 1.96 15.46
CA GLU A 210 -9.10 0.77 15.48
C GLU A 210 -8.97 -0.04 16.77
N TYR A 211 -7.76 -0.13 17.35
CA TYR A 211 -7.49 -0.94 18.54
C TYR A 211 -7.26 -0.12 19.81
N GLY A 212 -7.46 1.20 19.77
CA GLY A 212 -7.27 2.09 20.92
C GLY A 212 -5.82 2.11 21.41
N LEU A 213 -4.87 2.12 20.48
CA LEU A 213 -3.44 2.28 20.74
C LEU A 213 -3.05 3.76 20.67
N THR A 214 -1.97 4.13 21.36
CA THR A 214 -1.36 5.47 21.28
C THR A 214 -0.10 5.39 20.42
N GLN A 215 -0.10 6.08 19.30
CA GLN A 215 1.05 6.22 18.41
C GLN A 215 1.80 7.52 18.73
N LEU A 216 3.07 7.43 19.13
CA LEU A 216 3.98 8.55 19.25
C LEU A 216 4.92 8.57 18.06
N CYS A 217 5.10 9.72 17.39
CA CYS A 217 5.89 9.83 16.17
C CYS A 217 7.24 10.48 16.43
N ILE A 218 8.30 10.01 15.76
CA ILE A 218 9.63 10.62 15.81
C ILE A 218 9.70 11.78 14.83
N GLU A 219 9.21 11.56 13.62
CA GLU A 219 9.12 12.58 12.58
C GLU A 219 8.07 13.63 12.96
N MET A 220 8.39 14.89 12.67
CA MET A 220 7.51 16.03 12.88
C MET A 220 7.33 16.77 11.56
N ASP A 221 6.10 16.83 11.03
CA ASP A 221 5.77 17.52 9.78
C ASP A 221 6.64 17.06 8.58
N GLY A 222 6.89 15.77 8.43
CA GLY A 222 7.75 15.25 7.37
C GLY A 222 9.24 15.62 7.51
N LYS A 223 9.68 16.09 8.70
CA LYS A 223 11.04 16.55 8.97
C LYS A 223 11.68 15.81 10.13
N GLU A 224 13.00 15.81 10.15
CA GLU A 224 13.74 15.35 11.32
C GLU A 224 13.46 16.27 12.54
N PRO A 225 13.20 15.66 13.71
CA PRO A 225 12.93 16.42 14.92
C PRO A 225 14.15 17.19 15.40
N SER A 226 13.91 18.37 15.99
CA SER A 226 14.94 19.11 16.71
C SER A 226 15.35 18.38 18.01
N PRO A 227 16.52 18.70 18.59
CA PRO A 227 16.93 18.13 19.87
C PRO A 227 15.92 18.36 21.02
N ALA A 228 15.20 19.48 20.99
CA ALA A 228 14.17 19.78 22.00
C ALA A 228 12.96 18.83 21.86
N GLN A 229 12.48 18.62 20.63
CA GLN A 229 11.38 17.69 20.33
C GLN A 229 11.76 16.25 20.65
N LEU A 230 12.99 15.82 20.35
CA LEU A 230 13.48 14.49 20.75
C LEU A 230 13.45 14.30 22.27
N LYS A 231 13.85 15.32 23.02
CA LYS A 231 13.82 15.27 24.49
C LYS A 231 12.39 15.15 24.99
N GLU A 232 11.46 15.95 24.48
CA GLU A 232 10.04 15.92 24.82
C GLU A 232 9.44 14.55 24.49
N LEU A 233 9.73 13.99 23.31
CA LEU A 233 9.27 12.66 22.93
C LEU A 233 9.77 11.57 23.89
N VAL A 234 11.03 11.65 24.35
CA VAL A 234 11.58 10.72 25.34
C VAL A 234 10.84 10.84 26.68
N GLU A 235 10.52 12.05 27.13
CA GLU A 235 9.76 12.29 28.35
C GLU A 235 8.34 11.73 28.23
N THR A 236 7.63 12.04 27.15
CA THR A 236 6.28 11.52 26.84
C THR A 236 6.27 9.98 26.74
N ALA A 237 7.26 9.41 26.07
CA ALA A 237 7.38 7.95 25.94
C ALA A 237 7.57 7.26 27.30
N ARG A 238 8.30 7.88 28.23
CA ARG A 238 8.46 7.38 29.61
C ARG A 238 7.17 7.50 30.41
N GLU A 239 6.48 8.64 30.33
CA GLU A 239 5.20 8.89 31.00
C GLU A 239 4.13 7.87 30.57
N HIS A 240 4.06 7.59 29.27
CA HIS A 240 3.16 6.60 28.69
C HIS A 240 3.67 5.16 28.77
N ASN A 241 4.86 4.95 29.37
CA ASN A 241 5.48 3.63 29.55
C ASN A 241 5.67 2.87 28.22
N ALA A 242 5.96 3.57 27.12
CA ALA A 242 6.21 2.94 25.81
C ALA A 242 7.28 1.84 25.92
N LYS A 243 7.12 0.73 25.20
CA LYS A 243 8.03 -0.43 25.24
C LYS A 243 8.70 -0.72 23.92
N VAL A 244 8.19 -0.16 22.82
CA VAL A 244 8.62 -0.47 21.47
C VAL A 244 8.80 0.82 20.66
N VAL A 245 9.88 0.85 19.89
CA VAL A 245 10.12 1.81 18.81
C VAL A 245 10.11 1.03 17.50
N PHE A 246 9.13 1.31 16.65
CA PHE A 246 9.10 0.80 15.29
C PHE A 246 9.93 1.67 14.35
N ILE A 247 10.73 1.01 13.51
CA ILE A 247 11.59 1.66 12.55
C ILE A 247 11.30 1.15 11.14
N GLN A 248 11.16 2.06 10.20
CA GLN A 248 10.91 1.77 8.79
C GLN A 248 12.22 1.94 8.00
N ARG A 249 12.41 1.13 6.95
CA ARG A 249 13.65 1.10 6.16
C ARG A 249 13.95 2.38 5.40
N GLU A 250 12.91 3.14 5.10
CA GLU A 250 12.97 4.36 4.28
C GLU A 250 13.56 5.55 5.05
N PHE A 251 13.70 5.45 6.38
CA PHE A 251 14.09 6.55 7.26
C PHE A 251 15.42 6.32 7.98
N ASP A 252 16.09 7.44 8.41
CA ASP A 252 17.33 7.37 9.19
C ASP A 252 17.09 6.76 10.58
N GLN A 253 17.88 5.77 10.91
CA GLN A 253 17.73 4.99 12.13
C GLN A 253 18.29 5.68 13.38
N LYS A 254 19.14 6.72 13.25
CA LYS A 254 19.87 7.33 14.37
C LYS A 254 18.96 7.88 15.47
N ASN A 255 17.90 8.60 15.08
CA ASN A 255 16.95 9.16 16.04
C ASN A 255 16.15 8.06 16.75
N ALA A 256 15.76 7.02 16.03
CA ALA A 256 15.05 5.87 16.60
C ALA A 256 15.95 5.09 17.58
N GLU A 257 17.21 4.87 17.24
CA GLU A 257 18.21 4.23 18.12
C GLU A 257 18.46 5.06 19.37
N LEU A 258 18.58 6.38 19.24
CA LEU A 258 18.74 7.29 20.38
C LEU A 258 17.55 7.19 21.33
N ILE A 259 16.32 7.28 20.80
CA ILE A 259 15.10 7.20 21.61
C ILE A 259 14.99 5.83 22.28
N ALA A 260 15.25 4.75 21.54
CA ALA A 260 15.22 3.40 22.10
C ALA A 260 16.23 3.25 23.26
N LYS A 261 17.43 3.81 23.13
CA LYS A 261 18.45 3.81 24.17
C LYS A 261 18.03 4.63 25.41
N GLU A 262 17.50 5.84 25.20
CA GLU A 262 17.11 6.74 26.29
C GLU A 262 15.85 6.26 27.03
N THR A 263 14.92 5.58 26.34
CA THR A 263 13.67 5.08 26.91
C THR A 263 13.75 3.64 27.43
N GLY A 264 14.75 2.88 26.98
CA GLY A 264 14.83 1.42 27.21
C GLY A 264 13.85 0.60 26.36
N CYS A 265 13.26 1.21 25.33
CA CYS A 265 12.36 0.53 24.41
C CYS A 265 13.11 -0.46 23.49
N ARG A 266 12.43 -1.51 23.05
CA ARG A 266 12.93 -2.42 22.02
C ARG A 266 12.77 -1.74 20.65
N LEU A 267 13.84 -1.78 19.84
CA LEU A 267 13.80 -1.35 18.45
C LEU A 267 13.34 -2.51 17.56
N ILE A 268 12.27 -2.31 16.80
CA ILE A 268 11.68 -3.35 15.95
C ILE A 268 11.53 -2.81 14.53
N PRO A 269 12.17 -3.42 13.52
CA PRO A 269 11.97 -3.04 12.13
C PRO A 269 10.58 -3.48 11.66
N ILE A 270 9.90 -2.57 10.95
CA ILE A 270 8.64 -2.84 10.27
C ILE A 270 8.68 -2.32 8.83
N ASN A 271 7.79 -2.81 8.00
CA ASN A 271 7.61 -2.32 6.63
C ASN A 271 6.12 -2.09 6.34
N PRO A 272 5.58 -0.87 6.59
CA PRO A 272 4.19 -0.54 6.28
C PRO A 272 3.83 -0.61 4.79
N LEU A 273 4.83 -0.67 3.93
CA LEU A 273 4.69 -0.79 2.47
C LEU A 273 5.02 -2.21 1.98
N ASP A 274 4.93 -3.23 2.85
CA ASP A 274 5.18 -4.60 2.42
C ASP A 274 4.13 -5.08 1.42
N TYR A 275 4.58 -5.87 0.45
CA TYR A 275 3.68 -6.52 -0.50
C TYR A 275 2.69 -7.45 0.21
N ASP A 276 3.18 -8.30 1.12
CA ASP A 276 2.30 -9.14 1.94
C ASP A 276 1.64 -8.28 3.03
N TRP A 277 0.44 -7.78 2.71
CA TRP A 277 -0.31 -6.92 3.61
C TRP A 277 -0.52 -7.55 4.99
N SER A 278 -0.69 -8.86 5.09
CA SER A 278 -0.89 -9.51 6.39
C SER A 278 0.34 -9.40 7.27
N CYS A 279 1.53 -9.48 6.69
CA CYS A 279 2.80 -9.33 7.39
C CYS A 279 2.98 -7.95 8.02
N LEU A 280 2.46 -6.89 7.41
CA LEU A 280 2.45 -5.55 7.98
C LEU A 280 1.87 -5.52 9.40
N LEU A 281 0.78 -6.26 9.64
CA LEU A 281 -0.02 -6.14 10.86
C LEU A 281 0.45 -7.05 12.00
N TYR A 282 1.22 -8.12 11.72
CA TYR A 282 1.66 -9.06 12.76
C TYR A 282 3.06 -9.63 12.57
N THR A 283 3.96 -8.95 11.85
CA THR A 283 5.37 -9.36 11.88
C THR A 283 5.90 -9.22 13.30
N SER A 284 5.66 -10.27 14.06
CA SER A 284 6.50 -10.55 15.20
C SER A 284 7.87 -10.93 14.65
N PRO A 285 8.99 -10.37 15.15
CA PRO A 285 10.31 -10.90 14.81
C PRO A 285 10.27 -12.40 15.10
N SER A 286 10.63 -13.19 14.07
CA SER A 286 10.74 -14.63 14.25
C SER A 286 11.63 -14.90 15.46
N PRO A 287 11.25 -15.82 16.38
CA PRO A 287 12.14 -16.20 17.49
C PRO A 287 13.44 -16.86 17.02
N ARG A 288 13.74 -16.86 15.73
CA ARG A 288 14.89 -17.51 15.11
C ARG A 288 15.92 -16.52 14.53
N ASP A 289 15.71 -15.20 14.65
CA ASP A 289 16.69 -14.19 14.23
C ASP A 289 17.35 -13.50 15.43
#